data_f2c52e8918236186abfa11e189c55797
#
_entry.id   f2c52e8918236186abfa11e189c55797
#
_cell.length_a   1.000
_cell.length_b   1.000
_cell.length_c   1.000
_cell.angle_alpha   90.00
_cell.angle_beta   90.00
_cell.angle_gamma   90.00
#
_symmetry.space_group_name_H-M   'P 1'
#
loop_
_entity.id
_entity.type
_entity.pdbx_description
1 polymer ?
#
loop_
_entity_poly.entity_id
_entity_poly.type
_entity_poly.pdbx_seq_one_letter_code
_entity_poly.pdbx_strand_id
1 'polypeptide(L)'
;QSSEETFKASQTSIVYDTNGKQLLKFKGEKDVYYLKYKELPVYVIAAVISVEDKNFYKHSGVDYKGISRAAVSYVVHKGRITQGGSTLTQQLAKTVFLNRQKTWKRKVKEIFMAVELERKYSKEQILEFYLNNVYYANGYYGIQAASQGYFRKDAKNLTMSEAAFLSAIPNNPTIYDPRTNKENTIKRRNKILKDMYEQKLIRKDQYEEAINEEINVKSAQKSKTEKKNYVETYVIHCATKEIMKQKGFEFKYDFSSTSEKKKYQEEYDKMYAECKRTLYSAGYHIYTSIDPDVQKQLQSSVDNALSGYTEKDKNGIYKAQASGTCIDNDTGKVVAIVGGREQKNIGYTLNRAYQSPRQPGSAIKPLLVYAPALEHGWSAGSTVNDSPMASNDKHRVRNSHGSYSGQISLRRAVQKSSNVATMRIYEQLTPKTCVKYPEEIGRASCRERV
;
A
#
# COMPACT_ATOMS: atom_id res chain seq x y z
N GLN A 1 -22.64 -8.56 -11.38
CA GLN A 1 -22.49 -9.42 -12.58
C GLN A 1 -21.02 -9.83 -12.67
N SER A 2 -20.72 -11.14 -12.47
CA SER A 2 -19.40 -11.68 -12.71
C SER A 2 -19.22 -11.86 -14.21
N SER A 3 -18.48 -10.98 -14.88
CA SER A 3 -18.03 -11.21 -16.26
C SER A 3 -16.70 -11.98 -16.26
N GLU A 4 -16.40 -12.69 -17.33
CA GLU A 4 -15.10 -13.35 -17.53
C GLU A 4 -13.94 -12.35 -17.41
N GLU A 5 -14.18 -11.12 -17.85
CA GLU A 5 -13.27 -9.99 -17.70
C GLU A 5 -12.89 -9.72 -16.23
N THR A 6 -13.79 -9.96 -15.26
CA THR A 6 -13.47 -9.80 -13.83
C THR A 6 -12.35 -10.73 -13.37
N PHE A 7 -12.23 -11.91 -13.96
CA PHE A 7 -11.17 -12.87 -13.65
C PHE A 7 -9.92 -12.67 -14.52
N LYS A 8 -10.12 -12.19 -15.75
CA LYS A 8 -9.06 -11.91 -16.73
C LYS A 8 -8.58 -10.49 -16.68
N ALA A 9 -9.44 -9.56 -16.23
CA ALA A 9 -9.02 -8.20 -16.05
C ALA A 9 -7.80 -8.19 -15.16
N SER A 10 -6.72 -7.77 -15.72
CA SER A 10 -5.58 -7.38 -14.95
C SER A 10 -6.09 -6.40 -13.92
N GLN A 11 -5.87 -6.71 -12.67
CA GLN A 11 -6.28 -5.85 -11.58
C GLN A 11 -5.30 -4.67 -11.49
N THR A 12 -4.94 -4.13 -12.65
CA THR A 12 -4.13 -2.94 -12.79
C THR A 12 -4.92 -1.75 -12.29
N SER A 13 -4.44 -1.10 -11.26
CA SER A 13 -5.03 0.16 -10.84
C SER A 13 -4.59 1.27 -11.79
N ILE A 14 -5.55 2.06 -12.26
CA ILE A 14 -5.34 3.15 -13.19
C ILE A 14 -5.48 4.48 -12.45
N VAL A 15 -4.54 5.36 -12.65
CA VAL A 15 -4.55 6.72 -12.09
C VAL A 15 -4.89 7.71 -13.18
N TYR A 16 -5.79 8.62 -12.88
CA TYR A 16 -6.23 9.69 -13.77
C TYR A 16 -5.83 11.05 -13.20
N ASP A 17 -5.49 11.98 -14.09
CA ASP A 17 -5.24 13.38 -13.75
C ASP A 17 -6.54 14.15 -13.50
N THR A 18 -6.43 15.46 -13.25
CA THR A 18 -7.58 16.34 -13.00
C THR A 18 -8.55 16.42 -14.18
N ASN A 19 -8.10 16.10 -15.41
CA ASN A 19 -8.90 16.13 -16.64
C ASN A 19 -9.49 14.74 -16.97
N GLY A 20 -9.30 13.74 -16.11
CA GLY A 20 -9.74 12.37 -16.36
C GLY A 20 -8.87 11.61 -17.37
N LYS A 21 -7.73 12.16 -17.80
CA LYS A 21 -6.77 11.47 -18.66
C LYS A 21 -5.92 10.54 -17.84
N GLN A 22 -5.60 9.36 -18.38
CA GLN A 22 -4.74 8.41 -17.71
C GLN A 22 -3.34 9.00 -17.47
N LEU A 23 -2.96 9.09 -16.19
CA LEU A 23 -1.68 9.62 -15.74
C LEU A 23 -0.66 8.49 -15.51
N LEU A 24 -1.06 7.44 -14.77
CA LEU A 24 -0.22 6.32 -14.36
C LEU A 24 -1.00 5.00 -14.40
N LYS A 25 -0.28 3.89 -14.48
CA LYS A 25 -0.80 2.54 -14.24
C LYS A 25 0.04 1.87 -13.16
N PHE A 26 -0.62 1.37 -12.13
CA PHE A 26 0.02 0.46 -11.16
C PHE A 26 -0.16 -0.97 -11.64
N LYS A 27 0.73 -1.42 -12.52
CA LYS A 27 0.71 -2.79 -13.02
C LYS A 27 0.96 -3.75 -11.86
N GLY A 28 -0.02 -4.60 -11.58
CA GLY A 28 0.21 -5.80 -10.81
C GLY A 28 0.99 -6.81 -11.66
N GLU A 29 1.68 -7.73 -11.03
CA GLU A 29 2.39 -8.81 -11.73
C GLU A 29 1.46 -9.66 -12.62
N LYS A 30 0.13 -9.56 -12.43
CA LYS A 30 -0.87 -10.30 -13.20
C LYS A 30 -1.01 -9.90 -14.66
N ASP A 31 -0.75 -8.64 -15.03
CA ASP A 31 -0.90 -8.19 -16.42
C ASP A 31 0.06 -8.86 -17.39
N VAL A 32 1.14 -9.43 -16.88
CA VAL A 32 2.20 -10.04 -17.68
C VAL A 32 2.04 -11.56 -17.74
N TYR A 33 1.21 -12.18 -16.87
CA TYR A 33 1.34 -13.61 -16.57
C TYR A 33 0.03 -14.38 -16.48
N TYR A 34 -1.06 -13.92 -17.11
CA TYR A 34 -2.29 -14.71 -17.17
C TYR A 34 -2.14 -15.88 -18.15
N LEU A 35 -2.35 -17.10 -17.65
CA LEU A 35 -2.29 -18.31 -18.44
C LEU A 35 -3.70 -18.83 -18.76
N LYS A 36 -3.97 -19.13 -20.03
CA LYS A 36 -5.19 -19.85 -20.41
C LYS A 36 -5.12 -21.29 -19.89
N TYR A 37 -6.27 -21.94 -19.70
CA TYR A 37 -6.32 -23.31 -19.21
C TYR A 37 -5.36 -24.28 -19.94
N LYS A 38 -5.29 -24.20 -21.26
CA LYS A 38 -4.41 -25.04 -22.09
C LYS A 38 -2.91 -24.80 -21.86
N GLU A 39 -2.56 -23.69 -21.27
CA GLU A 39 -1.18 -23.30 -20.94
C GLU A 39 -0.81 -23.68 -19.49
N LEU A 40 -1.80 -24.09 -18.68
CA LEU A 40 -1.58 -24.47 -17.29
C LEU A 40 -0.87 -25.82 -17.21
N PRO A 41 0.14 -25.95 -16.35
CA PRO A 41 0.86 -27.21 -16.17
C PRO A 41 -0.05 -28.32 -15.62
N VAL A 42 -0.06 -29.48 -16.25
CA VAL A 42 -0.89 -30.63 -15.83
C VAL A 42 -0.60 -31.01 -14.37
N TYR A 43 0.66 -31.00 -13.97
CA TYR A 43 1.06 -31.32 -12.59
C TYR A 43 0.58 -30.28 -11.55
N VAL A 44 0.46 -29.02 -11.92
CA VAL A 44 -0.12 -28.01 -11.04
C VAL A 44 -1.62 -28.27 -10.83
N ILE A 45 -2.33 -28.57 -11.91
CA ILE A 45 -3.77 -28.91 -11.85
C ILE A 45 -3.96 -30.14 -10.96
N ALA A 46 -3.20 -31.21 -11.20
CA ALA A 46 -3.26 -32.46 -10.43
C ALA A 46 -2.94 -32.19 -8.94
N ALA A 47 -1.90 -31.42 -8.62
CA ALA A 47 -1.50 -31.12 -7.27
C ALA A 47 -2.58 -30.33 -6.52
N VAL A 48 -3.12 -29.28 -7.13
CA VAL A 48 -4.15 -28.42 -6.50
C VAL A 48 -5.43 -29.22 -6.26
N ILE A 49 -5.90 -29.98 -7.24
CA ILE A 49 -7.11 -30.81 -7.09
C ILE A 49 -6.90 -31.86 -5.99
N SER A 50 -5.73 -32.52 -5.97
CA SER A 50 -5.46 -33.60 -5.01
C SER A 50 -5.54 -33.15 -3.57
N VAL A 51 -5.13 -31.92 -3.26
CA VAL A 51 -5.00 -31.40 -1.88
C VAL A 51 -6.15 -30.49 -1.47
N GLU A 52 -6.68 -29.67 -2.37
CA GLU A 52 -7.69 -28.67 -2.03
C GLU A 52 -9.12 -29.15 -2.32
N ASP A 53 -9.32 -30.00 -3.34
CA ASP A 53 -10.67 -30.38 -3.78
C ASP A 53 -10.69 -31.69 -4.57
N LYS A 54 -10.54 -32.83 -3.90
CA LYS A 54 -10.49 -34.16 -4.49
C LYS A 54 -11.73 -34.54 -5.35
N ASN A 55 -12.84 -33.87 -5.08
CA ASN A 55 -14.12 -34.09 -5.77
C ASN A 55 -14.45 -33.01 -6.79
N PHE A 56 -13.48 -32.15 -7.14
CA PHE A 56 -13.69 -30.96 -7.96
C PHE A 56 -14.57 -31.20 -9.19
N TYR A 57 -14.32 -32.25 -9.93
CA TYR A 57 -15.11 -32.61 -11.13
C TYR A 57 -16.48 -33.26 -10.84
N LYS A 58 -16.81 -33.55 -9.54
CA LYS A 58 -18.01 -34.29 -9.17
C LYS A 58 -19.10 -33.45 -8.50
N HIS A 59 -18.77 -32.21 -8.07
CA HIS A 59 -19.72 -31.33 -7.41
C HIS A 59 -20.00 -30.08 -8.28
N SER A 60 -21.05 -29.34 -7.92
CA SER A 60 -21.47 -28.10 -8.57
C SER A 60 -21.30 -26.91 -7.61
N GLY A 61 -20.05 -26.60 -7.25
CA GLY A 61 -19.67 -25.45 -6.39
C GLY A 61 -19.53 -25.79 -4.92
N VAL A 62 -20.23 -26.81 -4.41
CA VAL A 62 -20.20 -27.22 -3.00
C VAL A 62 -20.05 -28.72 -2.90
N ASP A 63 -19.05 -29.22 -2.17
CA ASP A 63 -18.90 -30.64 -1.86
C ASP A 63 -19.57 -31.00 -0.53
N TYR A 64 -20.85 -31.35 -0.58
CA TYR A 64 -21.63 -31.74 0.61
C TYR A 64 -21.04 -32.96 1.33
N LYS A 65 -20.44 -33.90 0.56
CA LYS A 65 -19.77 -35.07 1.13
C LYS A 65 -18.46 -34.69 1.83
N GLY A 66 -17.75 -33.71 1.28
CA GLY A 66 -16.55 -33.15 1.91
C GLY A 66 -16.87 -32.40 3.20
N ILE A 67 -17.97 -31.64 3.22
CA ILE A 67 -18.42 -30.90 4.41
C ILE A 67 -18.82 -31.90 5.52
N SER A 68 -19.58 -32.94 5.21
CA SER A 68 -19.99 -33.95 6.22
C SER A 68 -18.77 -34.70 6.76
N ARG A 69 -17.80 -35.08 5.93
CA ARG A 69 -16.54 -35.69 6.40
C ARG A 69 -15.75 -34.76 7.31
N ALA A 70 -15.64 -33.48 6.95
CA ALA A 70 -14.96 -32.48 7.76
C ALA A 70 -15.65 -32.27 9.12
N ALA A 71 -16.98 -32.30 9.16
CA ALA A 71 -17.77 -32.22 10.39
C ALA A 71 -17.55 -33.45 11.30
N VAL A 72 -17.59 -34.65 10.75
CA VAL A 72 -17.28 -35.89 11.48
C VAL A 72 -15.83 -35.86 11.98
N SER A 73 -14.88 -35.48 11.17
CA SER A 73 -13.47 -35.36 11.55
C SER A 73 -13.25 -34.35 12.67
N TYR A 74 -13.98 -33.23 12.67
CA TYR A 74 -13.94 -32.22 13.73
C TYR A 74 -14.39 -32.78 15.07
N VAL A 75 -15.49 -33.58 15.08
CA VAL A 75 -15.99 -34.22 16.29
C VAL A 75 -15.00 -35.29 16.79
N VAL A 76 -14.53 -36.17 15.90
CA VAL A 76 -13.59 -37.26 16.25
C VAL A 76 -12.26 -36.72 16.80
N HIS A 77 -11.75 -35.62 16.24
CA HIS A 77 -10.48 -35.01 16.68
C HIS A 77 -10.65 -33.90 17.73
N LYS A 78 -11.73 -33.97 18.53
CA LYS A 78 -11.97 -33.06 19.67
C LYS A 78 -11.84 -31.59 19.33
N GLY A 79 -12.47 -31.14 18.24
CA GLY A 79 -12.49 -29.76 17.83
C GLY A 79 -11.28 -29.28 17.00
N ARG A 80 -10.37 -30.18 16.59
CA ARG A 80 -9.27 -29.83 15.68
C ARG A 80 -9.72 -29.98 14.23
N ILE A 81 -9.57 -28.90 13.46
CA ILE A 81 -9.84 -28.92 12.01
C ILE A 81 -8.68 -29.62 11.33
N THR A 82 -8.87 -30.87 10.93
CA THR A 82 -7.87 -31.68 10.25
C THR A 82 -8.04 -31.70 8.72
N GLN A 83 -9.24 -31.35 8.23
CA GLN A 83 -9.56 -31.29 6.80
C GLN A 83 -10.36 -30.02 6.47
N GLY A 84 -10.02 -29.38 5.34
CA GLY A 84 -10.80 -28.25 4.82
C GLY A 84 -12.06 -28.75 4.08
N GLY A 85 -13.19 -28.12 4.32
CA GLY A 85 -14.46 -28.45 3.64
C GLY A 85 -14.87 -27.44 2.56
N SER A 86 -13.98 -26.53 2.15
CA SER A 86 -14.27 -25.54 1.12
C SER A 86 -13.72 -25.98 -0.24
N THR A 87 -14.54 -25.89 -1.29
CA THR A 87 -14.15 -26.24 -2.66
C THR A 87 -13.24 -25.19 -3.27
N LEU A 88 -12.54 -25.50 -4.38
CA LEU A 88 -11.77 -24.54 -5.18
C LEU A 88 -12.64 -23.38 -5.66
N THR A 89 -13.88 -23.65 -6.06
CA THR A 89 -14.84 -22.62 -6.49
C THR A 89 -15.23 -21.68 -5.36
N GLN A 90 -15.41 -22.19 -4.15
CA GLN A 90 -15.62 -21.34 -2.96
C GLN A 90 -14.40 -20.48 -2.62
N GLN A 91 -13.20 -21.04 -2.76
CA GLN A 91 -11.96 -20.29 -2.56
C GLN A 91 -11.79 -19.20 -3.62
N LEU A 92 -12.13 -19.48 -4.89
CA LEU A 92 -12.14 -18.48 -5.96
C LEU A 92 -13.13 -17.36 -5.66
N ALA A 93 -14.38 -17.69 -5.31
CA ALA A 93 -15.41 -16.72 -4.94
C ALA A 93 -14.95 -15.81 -3.80
N LYS A 94 -14.35 -16.42 -2.76
CA LYS A 94 -13.77 -15.66 -1.64
C LYS A 94 -12.64 -14.71 -2.07
N THR A 95 -11.76 -15.17 -2.95
CA THR A 95 -10.57 -14.43 -3.35
C THR A 95 -10.90 -13.24 -4.25
N VAL A 96 -11.87 -13.39 -5.14
CA VAL A 96 -12.18 -12.38 -6.17
C VAL A 96 -13.27 -11.40 -5.74
N PHE A 97 -14.30 -11.88 -5.04
CA PHE A 97 -15.53 -11.09 -4.81
C PHE A 97 -15.79 -10.72 -3.34
N LEU A 98 -15.12 -11.34 -2.39
CA LEU A 98 -15.46 -11.17 -0.97
C LEU A 98 -14.30 -10.56 -0.18
N ASN A 99 -14.66 -9.78 0.86
CA ASN A 99 -13.68 -9.27 1.80
C ASN A 99 -13.16 -10.36 2.75
N ARG A 100 -12.03 -10.11 3.44
CA ARG A 100 -11.37 -11.08 4.33
C ARG A 100 -12.03 -11.25 5.70
N GLN A 101 -13.13 -10.58 5.99
CA GLN A 101 -13.81 -10.71 7.29
C GLN A 101 -14.37 -12.12 7.48
N LYS A 102 -14.06 -12.76 8.61
CA LYS A 102 -14.55 -14.09 8.95
C LYS A 102 -15.95 -13.99 9.59
N THR A 103 -16.97 -13.73 8.78
CA THR A 103 -18.36 -13.67 9.26
C THR A 103 -19.20 -14.80 8.65
N TRP A 104 -20.23 -15.24 9.39
CA TRP A 104 -21.19 -16.21 8.91
C TRP A 104 -21.91 -15.74 7.64
N LYS A 105 -22.32 -14.48 7.61
CA LYS A 105 -22.94 -13.85 6.42
C LYS A 105 -22.05 -13.94 5.17
N ARG A 106 -20.75 -13.75 5.33
CA ARG A 106 -19.79 -13.90 4.23
C ARG A 106 -19.71 -15.36 3.75
N LYS A 107 -19.71 -16.35 4.65
CA LYS A 107 -19.65 -17.77 4.26
C LYS A 107 -20.86 -18.19 3.45
N VAL A 108 -22.05 -17.71 3.82
CA VAL A 108 -23.28 -17.94 3.05
C VAL A 108 -23.17 -17.32 1.65
N LYS A 109 -22.70 -16.06 1.54
CA LYS A 109 -22.47 -15.44 0.22
C LYS A 109 -21.46 -16.22 -0.63
N GLU A 110 -20.39 -16.71 -0.01
CA GLU A 110 -19.36 -17.55 -0.69
C GLU A 110 -19.97 -18.81 -1.31
N ILE A 111 -20.85 -19.49 -0.58
CA ILE A 111 -21.55 -20.69 -1.05
C ILE A 111 -22.44 -20.37 -2.26
N PHE A 112 -23.31 -19.35 -2.14
CA PHE A 112 -24.18 -18.94 -3.26
C PHE A 112 -23.38 -18.54 -4.50
N MET A 113 -22.31 -17.77 -4.31
CA MET A 113 -21.45 -17.36 -5.42
C MET A 113 -20.73 -18.55 -6.08
N ALA A 114 -20.29 -19.54 -5.30
CA ALA A 114 -19.67 -20.73 -5.83
C ALA A 114 -20.63 -21.54 -6.72
N VAL A 115 -21.88 -21.69 -6.31
CA VAL A 115 -22.92 -22.36 -7.11
C VAL A 115 -23.19 -21.58 -8.41
N GLU A 116 -23.32 -20.25 -8.34
CA GLU A 116 -23.53 -19.42 -9.53
C GLU A 116 -22.33 -19.44 -10.49
N LEU A 117 -21.10 -19.49 -9.97
CA LEU A 117 -19.92 -19.63 -10.81
C LEU A 117 -19.91 -20.97 -11.57
N GLU A 118 -20.26 -22.06 -10.91
CA GLU A 118 -20.33 -23.40 -11.56
C GLU A 118 -21.49 -23.53 -12.54
N ARG A 119 -22.54 -22.70 -12.41
CA ARG A 119 -23.61 -22.61 -13.44
C ARG A 119 -23.16 -21.87 -14.69
N LYS A 120 -22.25 -20.91 -14.54
CA LYS A 120 -21.85 -19.98 -15.59
C LYS A 120 -20.58 -20.39 -16.31
N TYR A 121 -19.65 -21.05 -15.63
CA TYR A 121 -18.32 -21.38 -16.13
C TYR A 121 -18.03 -22.88 -16.05
N SER A 122 -17.27 -23.40 -17.01
CA SER A 122 -16.82 -24.78 -16.98
C SER A 122 -15.79 -25.01 -15.87
N LYS A 123 -15.57 -26.27 -15.50
CA LYS A 123 -14.51 -26.67 -14.54
C LYS A 123 -13.12 -26.18 -14.97
N GLU A 124 -12.84 -26.20 -16.25
CA GLU A 124 -11.59 -25.72 -16.83
C GLU A 124 -11.43 -24.21 -16.65
N GLN A 125 -12.50 -23.45 -16.93
CA GLN A 125 -12.49 -22.01 -16.71
C GLN A 125 -12.34 -21.65 -15.21
N ILE A 126 -12.97 -22.39 -14.32
CA ILE A 126 -12.83 -22.18 -12.87
C ILE A 126 -11.40 -22.46 -12.41
N LEU A 127 -10.73 -23.51 -12.92
CA LEU A 127 -9.32 -23.79 -12.65
C LEU A 127 -8.41 -22.70 -13.22
N GLU A 128 -8.69 -22.24 -14.44
CA GLU A 128 -7.99 -21.12 -15.07
C GLU A 128 -8.06 -19.88 -14.17
N PHE A 129 -9.26 -19.49 -13.75
CA PHE A 129 -9.47 -18.33 -12.88
C PHE A 129 -8.80 -18.53 -11.52
N TYR A 130 -8.93 -19.69 -10.91
CA TYR A 130 -8.32 -19.98 -9.61
C TYR A 130 -6.80 -19.86 -9.67
N LEU A 131 -6.15 -20.59 -10.58
CA LEU A 131 -4.69 -20.66 -10.67
C LEU A 131 -4.04 -19.31 -11.08
N ASN A 132 -4.77 -18.45 -11.76
CA ASN A 132 -4.31 -17.10 -12.07
C ASN A 132 -4.59 -16.06 -10.96
N ASN A 133 -5.46 -16.37 -9.99
CA ASN A 133 -5.87 -15.41 -8.97
C ASN A 133 -5.42 -15.74 -7.55
N VAL A 134 -5.08 -16.98 -7.26
CA VAL A 134 -4.70 -17.41 -5.91
C VAL A 134 -3.36 -16.81 -5.47
N TYR A 135 -3.25 -16.52 -4.16
CA TYR A 135 -2.06 -15.90 -3.56
C TYR A 135 -1.03 -16.93 -3.13
N TYR A 136 0.21 -16.78 -3.60
CA TYR A 136 1.34 -17.67 -3.37
C TYR A 136 2.42 -17.07 -2.43
N ALA A 137 2.04 -16.27 -1.45
CA ALA A 137 2.96 -15.53 -0.57
C ALA A 137 3.87 -14.52 -1.32
N ASN A 138 4.63 -13.72 -0.57
CA ASN A 138 5.65 -12.79 -1.08
C ASN A 138 5.19 -11.84 -2.21
N GLY A 139 3.88 -11.54 -2.28
CA GLY A 139 3.32 -10.64 -3.29
C GLY A 139 2.93 -11.33 -4.60
N TYR A 140 3.18 -12.64 -4.77
CA TYR A 140 2.87 -13.35 -6.00
C TYR A 140 1.40 -13.79 -6.04
N TYR A 141 0.69 -13.35 -7.07
CA TYR A 141 -0.66 -13.78 -7.41
C TYR A 141 -0.63 -14.54 -8.75
N GLY A 142 -1.22 -15.71 -8.76
CA GLY A 142 -1.20 -16.62 -9.92
C GLY A 142 0.07 -17.46 -10.02
N ILE A 143 -0.11 -18.64 -10.64
CA ILE A 143 0.94 -19.67 -10.72
C ILE A 143 2.15 -19.23 -11.53
N GLN A 144 1.97 -18.47 -12.60
CA GLN A 144 3.07 -17.98 -13.43
C GLN A 144 3.96 -17.01 -12.65
N ALA A 145 3.35 -16.05 -11.93
CA ALA A 145 4.08 -15.12 -11.09
C ALA A 145 4.85 -15.83 -9.97
N ALA A 146 4.24 -16.84 -9.35
CA ALA A 146 4.88 -17.65 -8.33
C ALA A 146 6.06 -18.47 -8.91
N SER A 147 5.89 -19.09 -10.07
CA SER A 147 6.94 -19.84 -10.77
C SER A 147 8.15 -18.97 -11.10
N GLN A 148 7.91 -17.80 -11.69
CA GLN A 148 8.96 -16.82 -11.97
C GLN A 148 9.63 -16.31 -10.70
N GLY A 149 8.82 -16.01 -9.66
CA GLY A 149 9.30 -15.46 -8.41
C GLY A 149 10.18 -16.40 -7.59
N TYR A 150 9.84 -17.70 -7.56
CA TYR A 150 10.53 -18.69 -6.75
C TYR A 150 11.55 -19.50 -7.52
N PHE A 151 11.33 -19.78 -8.80
CA PHE A 151 12.16 -20.71 -9.59
C PHE A 151 12.82 -20.08 -10.82
N ARG A 152 12.44 -18.85 -11.23
CA ARG A 152 12.92 -18.20 -12.46
C ARG A 152 12.56 -18.98 -13.72
N LYS A 153 11.42 -19.67 -13.70
CA LYS A 153 10.93 -20.49 -14.80
C LYS A 153 9.52 -20.07 -15.20
N ASP A 154 9.16 -20.28 -16.45
CA ASP A 154 7.76 -20.27 -16.83
C ASP A 154 7.02 -21.44 -16.15
N ALA A 155 5.76 -21.23 -15.76
CA ALA A 155 4.99 -22.25 -15.07
C ALA A 155 4.88 -23.56 -15.86
N LYS A 156 4.83 -23.50 -17.20
CA LYS A 156 4.84 -24.69 -18.08
C LYS A 156 6.09 -25.58 -17.92
N ASN A 157 7.19 -25.03 -17.41
CA ASN A 157 8.46 -25.71 -17.21
C ASN A 157 8.68 -26.17 -15.76
N LEU A 158 7.67 -26.07 -14.90
CA LEU A 158 7.74 -26.58 -13.54
C LEU A 158 7.86 -28.10 -13.54
N THR A 159 8.75 -28.63 -12.73
CA THR A 159 8.77 -30.06 -12.42
C THR A 159 7.54 -30.42 -11.59
N MET A 160 7.25 -31.69 -11.49
CA MET A 160 6.17 -32.19 -10.64
C MET A 160 6.37 -31.80 -9.18
N SER A 161 7.60 -31.87 -8.70
CA SER A 161 7.99 -31.49 -7.37
C SER A 161 7.79 -29.99 -7.10
N GLU A 162 8.23 -29.14 -8.04
CA GLU A 162 8.03 -27.69 -7.97
C GLU A 162 6.55 -27.31 -8.02
N ALA A 163 5.76 -28.00 -8.86
CA ALA A 163 4.31 -27.81 -8.95
C ALA A 163 3.60 -28.15 -7.64
N ALA A 164 3.93 -29.27 -7.02
CA ALA A 164 3.41 -29.66 -5.71
C ALA A 164 3.88 -28.71 -4.60
N PHE A 165 5.12 -28.22 -4.67
CA PHE A 165 5.67 -27.26 -3.74
C PHE A 165 4.91 -25.92 -3.77
N LEU A 166 4.65 -25.38 -4.95
CA LEU A 166 3.85 -24.16 -5.09
C LEU A 166 2.41 -24.38 -4.63
N SER A 167 1.81 -25.53 -4.94
CA SER A 167 0.44 -25.87 -4.52
C SER A 167 0.27 -26.00 -3.00
N ALA A 168 1.36 -26.10 -2.24
CA ALA A 168 1.34 -26.09 -0.78
C ALA A 168 1.01 -24.69 -0.18
N ILE A 169 1.39 -23.61 -0.88
CA ILE A 169 1.42 -22.25 -0.34
C ILE A 169 0.03 -21.66 -0.09
N PRO A 170 -0.95 -21.77 -1.02
CA PRO A 170 -2.24 -21.08 -0.88
C PRO A 170 -3.04 -21.44 0.36
N ASN A 171 -2.83 -22.62 0.91
CA ASN A 171 -3.52 -23.10 2.11
C ASN A 171 -3.25 -22.20 3.32
N ASN A 172 -1.98 -21.87 3.56
CA ASN A 172 -1.56 -20.89 4.57
C ASN A 172 -0.25 -20.23 4.14
N PRO A 173 -0.32 -19.08 3.44
CA PRO A 173 0.85 -18.40 2.87
C PRO A 173 1.90 -17.94 3.89
N THR A 174 1.54 -17.86 5.17
CA THR A 174 2.48 -17.52 6.24
C THR A 174 3.25 -18.74 6.73
N ILE A 175 2.55 -19.87 6.93
CA ILE A 175 3.15 -21.12 7.41
C ILE A 175 3.98 -21.78 6.31
N TYR A 176 3.53 -21.69 5.07
CA TYR A 176 4.16 -22.32 3.89
C TYR A 176 4.87 -21.29 3.01
N ASP A 177 5.45 -20.25 3.61
CA ASP A 177 6.26 -19.28 2.88
C ASP A 177 7.58 -19.92 2.44
N PRO A 178 7.85 -20.02 1.12
CA PRO A 178 9.07 -20.66 0.61
C PRO A 178 10.38 -20.05 1.05
N ARG A 179 10.37 -18.78 1.44
CA ARG A 179 11.59 -18.03 1.81
C ARG A 179 11.89 -18.06 3.30
N THR A 180 10.84 -18.06 4.13
CA THR A 180 11.00 -18.03 5.59
C THR A 180 10.74 -19.39 6.25
N ASN A 181 9.94 -20.26 5.60
CA ASN A 181 9.51 -21.55 6.15
C ASN A 181 9.59 -22.68 5.11
N LYS A 182 10.69 -22.74 4.36
CA LYS A 182 10.92 -23.71 3.26
C LYS A 182 10.67 -25.15 3.69
N GLU A 183 11.13 -25.54 4.88
CA GLU A 183 10.97 -26.92 5.39
C GLU A 183 9.49 -27.31 5.57
N ASN A 184 8.67 -26.42 6.11
CA ASN A 184 7.23 -26.67 6.25
C ASN A 184 6.57 -26.84 4.87
N THR A 185 7.00 -26.04 3.91
CA THR A 185 6.51 -26.13 2.53
C THR A 185 6.92 -27.44 1.89
N ILE A 186 8.16 -27.92 2.12
CA ILE A 186 8.62 -29.24 1.66
C ILE A 186 7.83 -30.38 2.30
N LYS A 187 7.58 -30.35 3.61
CA LYS A 187 6.76 -31.35 4.28
C LYS A 187 5.36 -31.44 3.65
N ARG A 188 4.77 -30.29 3.36
CA ARG A 188 3.46 -30.23 2.70
C ARG A 188 3.53 -30.68 1.24
N ARG A 189 4.58 -30.31 0.49
CA ARG A 189 4.86 -30.83 -0.86
C ARG A 189 4.86 -32.36 -0.87
N ASN A 190 5.59 -32.98 0.08
CA ASN A 190 5.68 -34.44 0.17
C ASN A 190 4.29 -35.08 0.42
N LYS A 191 3.47 -34.45 1.26
CA LYS A 191 2.08 -34.87 1.45
C LYS A 191 1.25 -34.76 0.15
N ILE A 192 1.39 -33.66 -0.58
CA ILE A 192 0.67 -33.46 -1.85
C ILE A 192 1.07 -34.52 -2.86
N LEU A 193 2.37 -34.79 -3.03
CA LEU A 193 2.86 -35.86 -3.93
C LEU A 193 2.32 -37.24 -3.52
N LYS A 194 2.26 -37.52 -2.21
CA LYS A 194 1.65 -38.75 -1.71
C LYS A 194 0.16 -38.82 -2.03
N ASP A 195 -0.58 -37.72 -1.78
CA ASP A 195 -2.01 -37.62 -2.11
C ASP A 195 -2.25 -37.80 -3.61
N MET A 196 -1.39 -37.27 -4.50
CA MET A 196 -1.46 -37.47 -5.95
C MET A 196 -1.25 -38.94 -6.34
N TYR A 197 -0.30 -39.60 -5.71
CA TYR A 197 -0.03 -41.05 -5.95
C TYR A 197 -1.18 -41.91 -5.46
N GLU A 198 -1.65 -41.70 -4.23
CA GLU A 198 -2.79 -42.48 -3.65
C GLU A 198 -4.08 -42.32 -4.46
N GLN A 199 -4.27 -41.14 -5.08
CA GLN A 199 -5.40 -40.84 -5.97
C GLN A 199 -5.17 -41.34 -7.43
N LYS A 200 -4.04 -42.00 -7.71
CA LYS A 200 -3.65 -42.50 -9.03
C LYS A 200 -3.54 -41.43 -10.12
N LEU A 201 -3.23 -40.19 -9.70
CA LEU A 201 -2.97 -39.05 -10.60
C LEU A 201 -1.55 -39.10 -11.17
N ILE A 202 -0.64 -39.79 -10.49
CA ILE A 202 0.75 -40.02 -10.91
C ILE A 202 1.14 -41.47 -10.66
N ARG A 203 2.13 -41.96 -11.42
CA ARG A 203 2.67 -43.30 -11.25
C ARG A 203 3.66 -43.36 -10.09
N LYS A 204 4.02 -44.61 -9.67
CA LYS A 204 4.96 -44.84 -8.57
C LYS A 204 6.36 -44.26 -8.86
N ASP A 205 6.86 -44.52 -10.06
CA ASP A 205 8.15 -44.00 -10.53
C ASP A 205 8.21 -42.48 -10.49
N GLN A 206 7.17 -41.81 -10.96
CA GLN A 206 7.04 -40.36 -10.92
C GLN A 206 6.97 -39.80 -9.47
N TYR A 207 6.30 -40.52 -8.57
CA TYR A 207 6.25 -40.12 -7.16
C TYR A 207 7.63 -40.25 -6.50
N GLU A 208 8.35 -41.35 -6.73
CA GLU A 208 9.69 -41.61 -6.17
C GLU A 208 10.72 -40.61 -6.69
N GLU A 209 10.66 -40.24 -7.95
CA GLU A 209 11.50 -39.19 -8.53
C GLU A 209 11.17 -37.80 -7.89
N ALA A 210 9.91 -37.42 -7.88
CA ALA A 210 9.49 -36.10 -7.42
C ALA A 210 9.72 -35.85 -5.91
N ILE A 211 9.61 -36.90 -5.08
CA ILE A 211 9.82 -36.75 -3.63
C ILE A 211 11.30 -36.56 -3.27
N ASN A 212 12.21 -37.12 -4.08
CA ASN A 212 13.65 -37.01 -3.91
C ASN A 212 14.25 -35.79 -4.60
N GLU A 213 13.49 -35.08 -5.42
CA GLU A 213 13.96 -33.87 -6.09
C GLU A 213 14.21 -32.75 -5.08
N GLU A 214 15.40 -32.15 -5.17
CA GLU A 214 15.76 -31.00 -4.35
C GLU A 214 15.08 -29.72 -4.84
N ILE A 215 14.42 -29.01 -3.94
CA ILE A 215 13.78 -27.73 -4.22
C ILE A 215 14.73 -26.57 -4.02
N ASN A 216 15.06 -25.87 -5.10
CA ASN A 216 15.96 -24.72 -5.14
C ASN A 216 15.18 -23.38 -5.27
N VAL A 217 14.73 -22.85 -4.12
CA VAL A 217 14.07 -21.55 -4.08
C VAL A 217 15.07 -20.43 -4.31
N LYS A 218 14.86 -19.65 -5.35
CA LYS A 218 15.69 -18.47 -5.66
C LYS A 218 15.39 -17.30 -4.69
N SER A 219 16.42 -16.58 -4.32
CA SER A 219 16.28 -15.35 -3.53
C SER A 219 15.36 -14.35 -4.22
N ALA A 220 14.72 -13.46 -3.45
CA ALA A 220 13.96 -12.38 -4.03
C ALA A 220 14.83 -11.63 -5.04
N GLN A 221 14.34 -11.45 -6.27
CA GLN A 221 14.97 -10.43 -7.10
C GLN A 221 14.84 -9.13 -6.33
N LYS A 222 15.97 -8.45 -6.10
CA LYS A 222 15.90 -7.00 -5.89
C LYS A 222 15.16 -6.49 -7.13
N SER A 223 13.92 -6.05 -6.97
CA SER A 223 13.18 -5.45 -8.07
C SER A 223 14.15 -4.49 -8.74
N LYS A 224 14.31 -4.57 -10.08
CA LYS A 224 14.89 -3.44 -10.82
C LYS A 224 14.04 -2.28 -10.34
N THR A 225 14.62 -1.42 -9.53
CA THR A 225 13.91 -0.31 -8.88
C THR A 225 13.31 0.49 -10.02
N GLU A 226 12.00 0.28 -10.27
CA GLU A 226 11.28 1.07 -11.24
C GLU A 226 11.46 2.52 -10.84
N LYS A 227 11.87 3.34 -11.77
CA LYS A 227 12.03 4.79 -11.56
C LYS A 227 10.64 5.35 -11.27
N LYS A 228 10.34 5.56 -10.01
CA LYS A 228 9.08 6.17 -9.59
C LYS A 228 9.28 7.67 -9.44
N ASN A 229 8.41 8.43 -10.10
CA ASN A 229 8.43 9.89 -9.96
C ASN A 229 7.76 10.34 -8.66
N TYR A 230 7.89 11.62 -8.31
CA TYR A 230 7.33 12.15 -7.06
C TYR A 230 5.81 12.11 -7.01
N VAL A 231 5.14 12.32 -8.15
CA VAL A 231 3.67 12.17 -8.26
C VAL A 231 3.25 10.75 -7.98
N GLU A 232 3.92 9.76 -8.62
CA GLU A 232 3.61 8.35 -8.43
C GLU A 232 3.76 7.92 -6.96
N THR A 233 4.84 8.31 -6.28
CA THR A 233 5.05 7.98 -4.87
C THR A 233 4.01 8.63 -3.96
N TYR A 234 3.60 9.85 -4.26
CA TYR A 234 2.56 10.55 -3.53
C TYR A 234 1.17 9.93 -3.74
N VAL A 235 0.81 9.62 -4.97
CA VAL A 235 -0.45 8.94 -5.29
C VAL A 235 -0.53 7.58 -4.61
N ILE A 236 0.56 6.78 -4.64
CA ILE A 236 0.63 5.51 -3.91
C ILE A 236 0.37 5.73 -2.41
N HIS A 237 0.97 6.76 -1.83
CA HIS A 237 0.79 7.08 -0.42
C HIS A 237 -0.66 7.43 -0.09
N CYS A 238 -1.26 8.36 -0.83
CA CYS A 238 -2.63 8.81 -0.60
C CYS A 238 -3.65 7.68 -0.82
N ALA A 239 -3.55 6.95 -1.95
CA ALA A 239 -4.44 5.85 -2.25
C ALA A 239 -4.33 4.70 -1.23
N THR A 240 -3.10 4.40 -0.75
CA THR A 240 -2.90 3.40 0.31
C THR A 240 -3.60 3.82 1.60
N LYS A 241 -3.47 5.09 2.01
CA LYS A 241 -4.16 5.62 3.21
C LYS A 241 -5.67 5.58 3.06
N GLU A 242 -6.20 5.89 1.88
CA GLU A 242 -7.64 5.81 1.62
C GLU A 242 -8.15 4.36 1.75
N ILE A 243 -7.43 3.39 1.20
CA ILE A 243 -7.77 1.96 1.37
C ILE A 243 -7.72 1.56 2.85
N MET A 244 -6.75 2.07 3.63
CA MET A 244 -6.68 1.84 5.08
C MET A 244 -7.93 2.38 5.78
N LYS A 245 -8.35 3.61 5.45
CA LYS A 245 -9.55 4.25 5.99
C LYS A 245 -10.82 3.45 5.66
N GLN A 246 -10.98 3.03 4.41
CA GLN A 246 -12.10 2.19 3.97
C GLN A 246 -12.13 0.82 4.68
N LYS A 247 -10.98 0.32 5.13
CA LYS A 247 -10.87 -0.88 5.98
C LYS A 247 -11.09 -0.62 7.48
N GLY A 248 -11.40 0.62 7.85
CA GLY A 248 -11.68 1.00 9.24
C GLY A 248 -10.44 1.32 10.06
N PHE A 249 -9.29 1.61 9.44
CA PHE A 249 -8.11 2.06 10.18
C PHE A 249 -8.28 3.51 10.61
N GLU A 250 -8.16 3.77 11.91
CA GLU A 250 -8.23 5.12 12.49
C GLU A 250 -6.84 5.74 12.59
N PHE A 251 -6.66 6.90 11.94
CA PHE A 251 -5.41 7.65 12.02
C PHE A 251 -5.35 8.45 13.30
N LYS A 252 -4.33 8.19 14.12
CA LYS A 252 -4.04 8.90 15.37
C LYS A 252 -2.82 9.77 15.20
N TYR A 253 -2.84 10.96 15.81
CA TYR A 253 -1.75 11.93 15.75
C TYR A 253 -1.23 12.28 17.16
N ASP A 254 -2.04 12.02 18.18
CA ASP A 254 -1.71 12.26 19.59
C ASP A 254 -1.62 10.93 20.32
N PHE A 255 -0.61 10.75 21.16
CA PHE A 255 -0.33 9.55 21.92
C PHE A 255 -0.06 9.87 23.38
N SER A 256 -0.68 9.16 24.29
CA SER A 256 -0.50 9.33 25.73
C SER A 256 0.86 8.80 26.23
N SER A 257 1.50 7.91 25.47
CA SER A 257 2.79 7.32 25.84
C SER A 257 3.60 6.86 24.63
N THR A 258 4.92 6.75 24.81
CA THR A 258 5.84 6.18 23.79
C THR A 258 5.48 4.73 23.44
N SER A 259 4.98 3.96 24.40
CA SER A 259 4.56 2.57 24.18
C SER A 259 3.33 2.49 23.27
N GLU A 260 2.33 3.35 23.50
CA GLU A 260 1.15 3.47 22.64
C GLU A 260 1.53 3.87 21.22
N LYS A 261 2.41 4.87 21.08
CA LYS A 261 2.92 5.30 19.77
C LYS A 261 3.60 4.17 19.02
N LYS A 262 4.44 3.37 19.71
CA LYS A 262 5.13 2.23 19.10
C LYS A 262 4.15 1.17 18.60
N LYS A 263 3.17 0.79 19.43
CA LYS A 263 2.14 -0.18 19.07
C LYS A 263 1.32 0.30 17.85
N TYR A 264 0.89 1.56 17.88
CA TYR A 264 0.20 2.16 16.74
C TYR A 264 1.04 2.13 15.46
N GLN A 265 2.35 2.45 15.56
CA GLN A 265 3.25 2.42 14.40
C GLN A 265 3.38 1.01 13.80
N GLU A 266 3.48 -0.02 14.63
CA GLU A 266 3.52 -1.42 14.18
C GLU A 266 2.22 -1.83 13.46
N GLU A 267 1.06 -1.43 13.99
CA GLU A 267 -0.24 -1.66 13.36
C GLU A 267 -0.38 -0.88 12.04
N TYR A 268 0.05 0.38 12.04
CA TYR A 268 0.07 1.23 10.84
C TYR A 268 0.92 0.61 9.74
N ASP A 269 2.16 0.23 10.03
CA ASP A 269 3.11 -0.29 9.04
C ASP A 269 2.60 -1.60 8.43
N LYS A 270 2.01 -2.48 9.24
CA LYS A 270 1.38 -3.73 8.79
C LYS A 270 0.20 -3.46 7.87
N MET A 271 -0.72 -2.60 8.29
CA MET A 271 -1.90 -2.25 7.50
C MET A 271 -1.52 -1.52 6.22
N TYR A 272 -0.57 -0.58 6.30
CA TYR A 272 -0.05 0.15 5.14
C TYR A 272 0.56 -0.79 4.10
N ALA A 273 1.40 -1.73 4.52
CA ALA A 273 2.02 -2.71 3.63
C ALA A 273 0.97 -3.63 2.96
N GLU A 274 -0.08 -4.01 3.68
CA GLU A 274 -1.20 -4.80 3.14
C GLU A 274 -2.00 -3.99 2.12
N CYS A 275 -2.41 -2.77 2.45
CA CYS A 275 -3.20 -1.91 1.59
C CYS A 275 -2.43 -1.47 0.34
N LYS A 276 -1.12 -1.19 0.49
CA LYS A 276 -0.25 -0.91 -0.66
C LYS A 276 -0.18 -2.07 -1.64
N ARG A 277 -0.13 -3.32 -1.15
CA ARG A 277 -0.21 -4.50 -2.04
C ARG A 277 -1.55 -4.59 -2.76
N THR A 278 -2.64 -4.30 -2.04
CA THR A 278 -3.98 -4.30 -2.61
C THR A 278 -4.11 -3.26 -3.74
N LEU A 279 -3.44 -2.12 -3.61
CA LEU A 279 -3.40 -1.07 -4.64
C LEU A 279 -2.91 -1.59 -6.00
N TYR A 280 -1.96 -2.53 -6.01
CA TYR A 280 -1.42 -3.11 -7.25
C TYR A 280 -2.20 -4.31 -7.78
N SER A 281 -3.19 -4.81 -7.04
CA SER A 281 -3.85 -6.08 -7.37
C SER A 281 -5.37 -6.02 -7.41
N ALA A 282 -6.01 -4.89 -7.10
CA ALA A 282 -7.46 -4.81 -6.97
C ALA A 282 -8.17 -4.00 -8.07
N GLY A 283 -7.44 -3.47 -9.04
CA GLY A 283 -8.04 -2.79 -10.20
C GLY A 283 -8.73 -1.47 -9.85
N TYR A 284 -8.15 -0.66 -8.97
CA TYR A 284 -8.72 0.63 -8.61
C TYR A 284 -8.65 1.64 -9.74
N HIS A 285 -9.70 2.44 -9.87
CA HIS A 285 -9.69 3.67 -10.64
C HIS A 285 -9.46 4.84 -9.68
N ILE A 286 -8.30 5.49 -9.78
CA ILE A 286 -7.85 6.51 -8.84
C ILE A 286 -7.87 7.85 -9.55
N TYR A 287 -8.82 8.70 -9.18
CA TYR A 287 -8.96 10.05 -9.72
C TYR A 287 -8.21 11.02 -8.84
N THR A 288 -7.24 11.72 -9.41
CA THR A 288 -6.40 12.69 -8.69
C THR A 288 -6.74 14.12 -9.11
N SER A 289 -6.33 15.05 -8.29
CA SER A 289 -6.34 16.49 -8.59
C SER A 289 -5.05 16.97 -9.27
N ILE A 290 -4.15 16.07 -9.63
CA ILE A 290 -2.86 16.45 -10.23
C ILE A 290 -3.11 17.02 -11.63
N ASP A 291 -2.58 18.23 -11.83
CA ASP A 291 -2.51 18.91 -13.11
C ASP A 291 -1.10 18.71 -13.71
N PRO A 292 -0.97 18.00 -14.85
CA PRO A 292 0.31 17.70 -15.44
C PRO A 292 1.12 18.93 -15.87
N ASP A 293 0.45 20.03 -16.28
CA ASP A 293 1.11 21.24 -16.74
C ASP A 293 1.65 22.02 -15.54
N VAL A 294 0.84 22.18 -14.48
CA VAL A 294 1.30 22.78 -13.21
C VAL A 294 2.42 21.95 -12.58
N GLN A 295 2.31 20.61 -12.64
CA GLN A 295 3.35 19.70 -12.18
C GLN A 295 4.69 19.93 -12.89
N LYS A 296 4.65 20.05 -14.21
CA LYS A 296 5.85 20.31 -15.04
C LYS A 296 6.45 21.68 -14.71
N GLN A 297 5.61 22.70 -14.57
CA GLN A 297 6.07 24.05 -14.21
C GLN A 297 6.73 24.07 -12.84
N LEU A 298 6.11 23.44 -11.83
CA LEU A 298 6.65 23.37 -10.49
C LEU A 298 8.02 22.66 -10.45
N GLN A 299 8.16 21.53 -11.16
CA GLN A 299 9.44 20.83 -11.26
C GLN A 299 10.51 21.70 -11.91
N SER A 300 10.18 22.35 -13.05
CA SER A 300 11.09 23.24 -13.75
C SER A 300 11.52 24.42 -12.87
N SER A 301 10.61 24.99 -12.10
CA SER A 301 10.92 26.10 -11.19
C SER A 301 11.88 25.66 -10.08
N VAL A 302 11.70 24.47 -9.50
CA VAL A 302 12.61 23.92 -8.49
C VAL A 302 14.00 23.66 -9.10
N ASP A 303 14.06 23.07 -10.30
CA ASP A 303 15.31 22.72 -10.95
C ASP A 303 16.10 23.99 -11.36
N ASN A 304 15.41 25.00 -11.89
CA ASN A 304 16.00 26.28 -12.28
C ASN A 304 16.50 27.10 -11.08
N ALA A 305 15.70 27.14 -10.00
CA ALA A 305 16.11 27.86 -8.79
C ALA A 305 17.38 27.30 -8.14
N LEU A 306 17.64 26.02 -8.35
CA LEU A 306 18.82 25.34 -7.81
C LEU A 306 19.94 25.14 -8.85
N SER A 307 19.83 25.69 -10.05
CA SER A 307 20.78 25.45 -11.17
C SER A 307 22.22 25.80 -10.82
N GLY A 308 22.44 26.84 -10.00
CA GLY A 308 23.77 27.26 -9.53
C GLY A 308 24.45 26.32 -8.53
N TYR A 309 23.72 25.36 -7.95
CA TYR A 309 24.27 24.39 -6.99
C TYR A 309 24.59 23.09 -7.72
N THR A 310 25.82 22.89 -8.15
CA THR A 310 26.21 21.78 -9.02
C THR A 310 26.79 20.56 -8.30
N GLU A 311 27.03 20.65 -6.99
CA GLU A 311 27.63 19.60 -6.18
C GLU A 311 26.72 18.36 -6.07
N LYS A 312 27.30 17.17 -6.34
CA LYS A 312 26.60 15.88 -6.28
C LYS A 312 27.23 14.95 -5.25
N ASP A 313 26.44 14.00 -4.76
CA ASP A 313 26.91 12.91 -3.92
C ASP A 313 27.53 11.77 -4.77
N LYS A 314 28.00 10.70 -4.08
CA LYS A 314 28.60 9.52 -4.71
C LYS A 314 27.64 8.75 -5.66
N ASN A 315 26.35 9.01 -5.60
CA ASN A 315 25.32 8.38 -6.43
C ASN A 315 24.88 9.29 -7.58
N GLY A 316 25.54 10.45 -7.76
CA GLY A 316 25.20 11.43 -8.79
C GLY A 316 23.97 12.29 -8.46
N ILE A 317 23.49 12.28 -7.21
CA ILE A 317 22.36 13.07 -6.73
C ILE A 317 22.87 14.44 -6.25
N TYR A 318 22.21 15.51 -6.70
CA TYR A 318 22.56 16.86 -6.23
C TYR A 318 22.40 16.95 -4.71
N LYS A 319 23.40 17.54 -4.01
CA LYS A 319 23.34 17.76 -2.57
C LYS A 319 22.30 18.81 -2.19
N ALA A 320 22.22 19.91 -2.98
CA ALA A 320 21.19 20.91 -2.79
C ALA A 320 19.84 20.40 -3.32
N GLN A 321 18.87 20.34 -2.44
CA GLN A 321 17.53 19.83 -2.71
C GLN A 321 16.48 20.83 -2.24
N ALA A 322 15.38 20.94 -2.98
CA ALA A 322 14.18 21.64 -2.55
C ALA A 322 12.93 20.81 -2.89
N SER A 323 11.85 21.10 -2.23
CA SER A 323 10.54 20.50 -2.48
C SER A 323 9.47 21.60 -2.53
N GLY A 324 8.39 21.30 -3.23
CA GLY A 324 7.24 22.20 -3.35
C GLY A 324 5.94 21.45 -3.46
N THR A 325 4.87 22.05 -2.96
CA THR A 325 3.50 21.58 -3.11
C THR A 325 2.66 22.75 -3.60
N CYS A 326 1.94 22.57 -4.69
CA CYS A 326 0.96 23.52 -5.18
C CYS A 326 -0.43 23.06 -4.78
N ILE A 327 -1.18 23.92 -4.09
CA ILE A 327 -2.52 23.65 -3.57
C ILE A 327 -3.47 24.64 -4.23
N ASP A 328 -4.58 24.12 -4.75
CA ASP A 328 -5.70 24.94 -5.19
C ASP A 328 -6.40 25.52 -3.97
N ASN A 329 -6.48 26.83 -3.88
CA ASN A 329 -7.05 27.54 -2.73
C ASN A 329 -8.56 27.35 -2.59
N ASP A 330 -9.28 27.13 -3.68
CA ASP A 330 -10.74 26.97 -3.66
C ASP A 330 -11.14 25.57 -3.17
N THR A 331 -10.38 24.57 -3.53
CA THR A 331 -10.69 23.17 -3.21
C THR A 331 -9.84 22.56 -2.11
N GLY A 332 -8.70 23.19 -1.77
CA GLY A 332 -7.71 22.65 -0.85
C GLY A 332 -6.94 21.42 -1.39
N LYS A 333 -7.12 21.08 -2.67
CA LYS A 333 -6.51 19.89 -3.27
C LYS A 333 -5.10 20.16 -3.77
N VAL A 334 -4.23 19.16 -3.66
CA VAL A 334 -2.87 19.21 -4.20
C VAL A 334 -2.93 19.01 -5.71
N VAL A 335 -2.56 20.05 -6.48
CA VAL A 335 -2.54 20.02 -7.96
C VAL A 335 -1.16 19.70 -8.52
N ALA A 336 -0.09 19.95 -7.76
CA ALA A 336 1.27 19.54 -8.11
C ALA A 336 2.12 19.29 -6.87
N ILE A 337 3.09 18.37 -6.97
CA ILE A 337 3.98 18.01 -5.87
C ILE A 337 5.36 17.62 -6.39
N VAL A 338 6.40 18.26 -5.86
CA VAL A 338 7.80 18.00 -6.19
C VAL A 338 8.57 17.69 -4.91
N GLY A 339 9.13 16.50 -4.81
CA GLY A 339 9.82 16.02 -3.61
C GLY A 339 11.32 16.25 -3.61
N GLY A 340 11.88 16.77 -4.71
CA GLY A 340 13.31 17.04 -4.84
C GLY A 340 13.68 17.52 -6.24
N ARG A 341 14.94 17.94 -6.37
CA ARG A 341 15.54 18.35 -7.62
C ARG A 341 15.80 17.14 -8.51
N GLU A 342 15.48 17.23 -9.79
CA GLU A 342 15.57 16.20 -10.82
C GLU A 342 14.88 14.87 -10.50
N GLN A 343 14.14 14.33 -11.46
CA GLN A 343 13.43 13.05 -11.30
C GLN A 343 14.17 11.87 -11.98
N LYS A 344 15.44 12.06 -12.35
CA LYS A 344 16.22 11.05 -13.09
C LYS A 344 16.75 9.92 -12.24
N ASN A 345 16.51 9.94 -10.93
CA ASN A 345 17.10 8.99 -10.00
C ASN A 345 16.40 7.63 -10.04
N ILE A 346 17.20 6.58 -9.91
CA ILE A 346 16.75 5.19 -9.85
C ILE A 346 16.29 4.88 -8.41
N GLY A 347 15.05 4.44 -8.26
CA GLY A 347 14.51 3.95 -6.99
C GLY A 347 13.51 4.87 -6.30
N TYR A 348 13.08 4.46 -5.10
CA TYR A 348 12.25 5.27 -4.21
C TYR A 348 13.09 6.42 -3.66
N THR A 349 13.02 7.57 -4.29
CA THR A 349 13.64 8.78 -3.75
C THR A 349 12.75 9.42 -2.70
N LEU A 350 13.38 9.99 -1.67
CA LEU A 350 12.68 10.71 -0.61
C LEU A 350 11.85 11.86 -1.20
N ASN A 351 10.54 11.77 -1.09
CA ASN A 351 9.66 12.88 -1.43
C ASN A 351 9.60 13.85 -0.23
N ARG A 352 10.43 14.88 -0.26
CA ARG A 352 10.59 15.83 0.85
C ARG A 352 9.35 16.65 1.12
N ALA A 353 8.43 16.73 0.16
CA ALA A 353 7.21 17.52 0.31
C ALA A 353 6.25 16.93 1.37
N TYR A 354 6.30 15.61 1.63
CA TYR A 354 5.45 14.98 2.65
C TYR A 354 6.17 13.99 3.59
N GLN A 355 7.42 13.60 3.27
CA GLN A 355 8.15 12.61 4.07
C GLN A 355 9.26 13.21 4.93
N SER A 356 9.52 14.51 4.81
CA SER A 356 10.62 15.16 5.51
C SER A 356 10.09 16.26 6.46
N PRO A 357 9.71 15.90 7.69
CA PRO A 357 9.34 16.88 8.69
C PRO A 357 10.49 17.87 8.94
N ARG A 358 10.18 19.17 8.90
CA ARG A 358 11.12 20.26 9.14
C ARG A 358 10.51 21.27 10.08
N GLN A 359 11.35 21.94 10.86
CA GLN A 359 10.91 23.09 11.62
C GLN A 359 10.48 24.21 10.65
N PRO A 360 9.27 24.76 10.81
CA PRO A 360 8.74 25.74 9.88
C PRO A 360 9.47 27.09 9.94
N GLY A 361 10.24 27.36 11.00
CA GLY A 361 10.89 28.64 11.23
C GLY A 361 9.86 29.78 11.23
N SER A 362 10.21 30.90 10.64
CA SER A 362 9.33 32.07 10.59
C SER A 362 8.06 31.90 9.76
N ALA A 363 7.97 30.83 8.96
CA ALA A 363 6.75 30.53 8.21
C ALA A 363 5.55 30.17 9.12
N ILE A 364 5.80 29.82 10.38
CA ILE A 364 4.73 29.55 11.36
C ILE A 364 4.08 30.82 11.91
N LYS A 365 4.76 31.97 11.85
CA LYS A 365 4.28 33.21 12.46
C LYS A 365 2.88 33.66 12.02
N PRO A 366 2.54 33.62 10.71
CA PRO A 366 1.19 33.89 10.25
C PRO A 366 0.12 33.06 10.94
N LEU A 367 0.34 31.75 11.06
CA LEU A 367 -0.63 30.81 11.62
C LEU A 367 -0.67 30.83 13.15
N LEU A 368 0.50 30.97 13.80
CA LEU A 368 0.61 30.86 15.24
C LEU A 368 0.32 32.21 15.96
N VAL A 369 0.57 33.33 15.31
CA VAL A 369 0.52 34.64 15.99
C VAL A 369 -0.37 35.64 15.25
N TYR A 370 -0.19 35.83 13.96
CA TYR A 370 -0.88 36.90 13.25
C TYR A 370 -2.34 36.61 12.95
N ALA A 371 -2.70 35.39 12.59
CA ALA A 371 -4.09 34.98 12.40
C ALA A 371 -4.88 35.07 13.72
N PRO A 372 -4.38 34.50 14.85
CA PRO A 372 -4.99 34.75 16.17
C PRO A 372 -5.12 36.23 16.54
N ALA A 373 -4.10 37.05 16.25
CA ALA A 373 -4.17 38.48 16.54
C ALA A 373 -5.34 39.17 15.82
N LEU A 374 -5.49 38.88 14.51
CA LEU A 374 -6.58 39.47 13.72
C LEU A 374 -7.96 39.05 14.25
N GLU A 375 -8.14 37.81 14.68
CA GLU A 375 -9.39 37.32 15.27
C GLU A 375 -9.67 37.92 16.66
N HIS A 376 -8.61 38.35 17.39
CA HIS A 376 -8.73 38.98 18.69
C HIS A 376 -8.68 40.51 18.62
N GLY A 377 -9.15 41.08 17.53
CA GLY A 377 -9.39 42.50 17.38
C GLY A 377 -8.21 43.33 16.87
N TRP A 378 -7.08 42.74 16.54
CA TRP A 378 -6.00 43.43 15.86
C TRP A 378 -6.36 43.66 14.38
N SER A 379 -5.78 44.69 13.81
CA SER A 379 -5.87 44.98 12.36
C SER A 379 -4.48 45.06 11.74
N ALA A 380 -4.42 45.06 10.42
CA ALA A 380 -3.17 45.24 9.69
C ALA A 380 -2.44 46.58 10.05
N GLY A 381 -3.21 47.57 10.51
CA GLY A 381 -2.72 48.88 10.96
C GLY A 381 -2.36 48.97 12.44
N SER A 382 -2.77 47.97 13.25
CA SER A 382 -2.43 47.95 14.68
C SER A 382 -0.92 48.00 14.88
N THR A 383 -0.45 48.81 15.86
CA THR A 383 0.97 49.02 16.08
C THR A 383 1.54 48.13 17.18
N VAL A 384 2.76 47.70 16.99
CA VAL A 384 3.53 46.89 17.95
C VAL A 384 4.96 47.42 18.02
N ASN A 385 5.54 47.33 19.19
CA ASN A 385 6.91 47.80 19.41
C ASN A 385 7.95 46.77 18.97
N ASP A 386 8.79 47.14 17.99
CA ASP A 386 9.95 46.36 17.51
C ASP A 386 11.26 47.00 18.06
N SER A 387 11.36 47.19 19.37
CA SER A 387 12.59 47.62 20.05
C SER A 387 13.23 46.44 20.79
N PRO A 388 14.54 46.49 21.09
CA PRO A 388 15.22 45.44 21.85
C PRO A 388 14.46 45.03 23.10
N MET A 389 14.37 43.73 23.36
CA MET A 389 13.81 43.21 24.60
C MET A 389 14.81 43.40 25.75
N ALA A 390 14.32 43.58 26.99
CA ALA A 390 15.16 43.74 28.16
C ALA A 390 16.10 42.54 28.36
N SER A 391 17.27 42.75 28.93
CA SER A 391 18.27 41.71 29.12
C SER A 391 17.85 40.61 30.09
N ASN A 392 16.95 40.93 31.01
CA ASN A 392 16.36 40.05 32.02
C ASN A 392 15.06 39.39 31.59
N ASP A 393 14.62 39.61 30.36
CA ASP A 393 13.42 38.99 29.83
C ASP A 393 13.64 37.49 29.58
N LYS A 394 12.78 36.66 30.15
CA LYS A 394 12.81 35.22 30.03
C LYS A 394 12.75 34.74 28.57
N HIS A 395 12.01 35.46 27.74
CA HIS A 395 11.75 35.12 26.35
C HIS A 395 12.48 36.02 25.36
N ARG A 396 13.63 36.55 25.78
CA ARG A 396 14.42 37.46 24.97
C ARG A 396 14.76 36.92 23.61
N VAL A 397 14.17 37.50 22.58
CA VAL A 397 14.47 37.22 21.18
C VAL A 397 15.15 38.45 20.53
N ARG A 398 15.84 38.18 19.40
CA ARG A 398 16.45 39.25 18.58
C ARG A 398 15.95 39.09 17.14
N ASN A 399 15.87 40.21 16.44
CA ASN A 399 15.66 40.18 15.01
C ASN A 399 16.87 39.59 14.29
N SER A 400 16.64 38.82 13.22
CA SER A 400 17.71 38.10 12.49
C SER A 400 18.79 39.04 11.93
N HIS A 401 18.41 40.26 11.55
CA HIS A 401 19.32 41.28 11.01
C HIS A 401 19.92 42.22 12.08
N GLY A 402 19.66 41.96 13.36
CA GLY A 402 20.15 42.79 14.45
C GLY A 402 19.60 44.23 14.51
N SER A 403 18.73 44.60 13.58
CA SER A 403 18.11 45.95 13.53
C SER A 403 16.69 45.92 14.06
N TYR A 404 16.27 47.11 14.58
CA TYR A 404 14.95 47.32 15.16
C TYR A 404 14.31 48.56 14.52
N SER A 405 12.98 48.61 14.51
CA SER A 405 12.23 49.63 13.77
C SER A 405 11.29 50.46 14.66
N GLY A 406 11.36 50.29 16.00
CA GLY A 406 10.49 50.99 16.93
C GLY A 406 9.01 50.60 16.79
N GLN A 407 8.12 51.55 16.79
CA GLN A 407 6.68 51.31 16.59
C GLN A 407 6.41 51.02 15.09
N ILE A 408 5.93 49.84 14.80
CA ILE A 408 5.59 49.42 13.44
C ILE A 408 4.18 48.84 13.38
N SER A 409 3.56 48.91 12.21
CA SER A 409 2.27 48.25 12.00
C SER A 409 2.41 46.72 11.96
N LEU A 410 1.32 46.02 12.25
CA LEU A 410 1.25 44.55 12.11
C LEU A 410 1.68 44.12 10.72
N ARG A 411 1.20 44.81 9.67
CA ARG A 411 1.62 44.58 8.27
C ARG A 411 3.13 44.63 8.09
N ARG A 412 3.75 45.65 8.69
CA ARG A 412 5.21 45.85 8.60
C ARG A 412 5.98 44.80 9.39
N ALA A 413 5.43 44.36 10.53
CA ALA A 413 6.02 43.27 11.32
C ALA A 413 6.04 41.95 10.53
N VAL A 414 4.97 41.65 9.81
CA VAL A 414 4.90 40.49 8.91
C VAL A 414 5.90 40.61 7.77
N GLN A 415 5.93 41.76 7.06
CA GLN A 415 6.84 41.98 5.93
C GLN A 415 8.31 41.85 6.31
N LYS A 416 8.69 42.36 7.49
CA LYS A 416 10.07 42.27 8.01
C LYS A 416 10.36 40.95 8.71
N SER A 417 9.34 40.14 8.91
CA SER A 417 9.44 38.91 9.72
C SER A 417 10.08 39.19 11.10
N SER A 418 9.71 40.34 11.73
CA SER A 418 10.26 40.74 13.03
C SER A 418 10.01 39.66 14.08
N ASN A 419 11.07 39.19 14.73
CA ASN A 419 10.96 38.21 15.82
C ASN A 419 10.44 38.91 17.08
N VAL A 420 10.91 40.13 17.35
CA VAL A 420 10.57 40.88 18.56
C VAL A 420 9.10 41.29 18.56
N ALA A 421 8.63 41.88 17.44
CA ALA A 421 7.22 42.24 17.31
C ALA A 421 6.31 41.01 17.43
N THR A 422 6.69 39.89 16.77
CA THR A 422 5.95 38.64 16.85
C THR A 422 5.87 38.11 18.29
N MET A 423 6.99 38.14 19.03
CA MET A 423 7.03 37.65 20.41
C MET A 423 6.14 38.49 21.34
N ARG A 424 6.15 39.81 21.21
CA ARG A 424 5.29 40.69 22.00
C ARG A 424 3.81 40.45 21.74
N ILE A 425 3.42 40.19 20.48
CA ILE A 425 2.03 39.85 20.15
C ILE A 425 1.69 38.50 20.76
N TYR A 426 2.58 37.51 20.62
CA TYR A 426 2.41 36.17 21.19
C TYR A 426 2.19 36.18 22.71
N GLU A 427 2.96 36.99 23.41
CA GLU A 427 2.83 37.17 24.87
C GLU A 427 1.49 37.83 25.24
N GLN A 428 1.04 38.84 24.47
CA GLN A 428 -0.25 39.51 24.70
C GLN A 428 -1.44 38.60 24.49
N LEU A 429 -1.39 37.74 23.45
CA LEU A 429 -2.45 36.80 23.15
C LEU A 429 -2.45 35.56 24.04
N THR A 430 -1.40 35.33 24.75
CA THR A 430 -1.04 34.13 25.51
C THR A 430 -0.66 32.91 24.64
N PRO A 431 0.34 32.13 25.06
CA PRO A 431 0.74 30.91 24.36
C PRO A 431 -0.42 29.93 24.12
N LYS A 432 -1.32 29.76 25.08
CA LYS A 432 -2.46 28.84 25.00
C LYS A 432 -3.42 29.20 23.86
N THR A 433 -3.71 30.50 23.70
CA THR A 433 -4.54 31.00 22.60
C THR A 433 -3.87 30.72 21.25
N CYS A 434 -2.59 31.09 21.14
CA CYS A 434 -1.85 30.97 19.88
C CYS A 434 -1.69 29.52 19.40
N VAL A 435 -1.37 28.60 20.30
CA VAL A 435 -1.15 27.16 19.93
C VAL A 435 -2.43 26.48 19.48
N LYS A 436 -3.58 26.89 19.97
CA LYS A 436 -4.88 26.35 19.59
C LYS A 436 -5.12 26.39 18.07
N TYR A 437 -4.71 27.45 17.38
CA TYR A 437 -4.92 27.65 15.94
C TYR A 437 -4.22 26.60 15.06
N PRO A 438 -2.90 26.37 15.19
CA PRO A 438 -2.24 25.31 14.45
C PRO A 438 -2.80 23.92 14.77
N GLU A 439 -3.23 23.65 16.00
CA GLU A 439 -3.86 22.40 16.38
C GLU A 439 -5.20 22.19 15.67
N GLU A 440 -6.06 23.20 15.62
CA GLU A 440 -7.34 23.14 14.91
C GLU A 440 -7.15 23.02 13.41
N ILE A 441 -6.26 23.80 12.79
CA ILE A 441 -5.90 23.71 11.38
C ILE A 441 -5.32 22.32 11.07
N GLY A 442 -4.42 21.81 11.90
CA GLY A 442 -3.85 20.47 11.76
C GLY A 442 -4.91 19.38 11.83
N ARG A 443 -5.85 19.47 12.76
CA ARG A 443 -6.97 18.51 12.90
C ARG A 443 -7.93 18.57 11.71
N ALA A 444 -8.28 19.75 11.22
CA ALA A 444 -9.13 19.93 10.05
C ALA A 444 -8.45 19.37 8.79
N SER A 445 -7.18 19.69 8.55
CA SER A 445 -6.43 19.21 7.40
C SER A 445 -6.26 17.68 7.39
N CYS A 446 -6.26 17.03 8.55
CA CYS A 446 -6.20 15.59 8.67
C CYS A 446 -7.57 14.90 8.45
N ARG A 447 -8.68 15.61 8.64
CA ARG A 447 -10.03 15.05 8.46
C ARG A 447 -10.55 15.14 7.02
N GLU A 448 -10.13 16.12 6.25
CA GLU A 448 -10.76 16.45 4.95
C GLU A 448 -9.90 16.14 3.71
N ARG A 449 -8.63 15.76 3.86
CA ARG A 449 -7.68 15.66 2.73
C ARG A 449 -7.41 14.23 2.24
N VAL A 450 -8.41 13.36 2.28
CA VAL A 450 -8.27 12.06 1.61
C VAL A 450 -9.42 11.86 0.64
#